data_457466952702d8038ddad88282ce2ca1
#
_entry.id   457466952702d8038ddad88282ce2ca1
#
_cell.length_a   1.000
_cell.length_b   1.000
_cell.length_c   1.000
_cell.angle_alpha   90.00
_cell.angle_beta   90.00
_cell.angle_gamma   90.00
#
_symmetry.space_group_name_H-M   'P 1'
#
loop_
_entity.id
_entity.type
_entity.pdbx_description
1 polymer ?
#
loop_
_entity_poly.entity_id
_entity_poly.type
_entity_poly.pdbx_seq_one_letter_code
_entity_poly.pdbx_strand_id
1 'polypeptide(L)'
;MDKKDNPMSRLMELAAPYKGEYVLSVILAILGVAAGLLPFFAVSKIVILLMNGETSVSVYMEWCLIAGIGFLGKVCFANFSTLVSHTATFATLAEIRLKLADKLTRVPMGYMINTPSGELKNVLVDRVEGMETTLAHLVPELTANLCIPICILIYLLFLDWRMALAALITLPIGMLCYKGMANGYEEKFQGLIMRVRKMTSTVVEYIGGIEVIKAFNQSANSYQKYSDAVEDNAAYAVNWMKSVQLYKSMLVTIWPSVLVCVLPIGCVLYQNGSLSVPAFVTCIVLSLGIITPILNAMNFTDSISQMKSVVGELCAVLDEKELDRPETPVSIHSSNIVLENVSFSYESEKPLLKNINLSIPENSITAFVGPSGGGKSTITKLIAGFWDVTNGTVKLDGTDIRKIPLSQLMDNIAYISQDNYLFDETVLENIRMGKPSATDEEVYQAARDCGCYDFILNLENGFHTVVGGAGGHLSGGERQRIAIARAVLKNAPIVILDEATAYIDAENEALIQEAMAKVIAGKTVLMIAHRLSTITDADKIVVIKDGQIIDEGTHENLLTSCTLYQEMWKAHMDTKDVA
;
A
#
# COMPACT_ATOMS: atom_id res chain seq x y z
N MET A 1 -0.51 8.37 25.77
CA MET A 1 -0.30 7.85 24.41
C MET A 1 -0.01 6.37 24.55
N ASP A 2 -0.95 5.55 24.10
CA ASP A 2 -0.78 4.10 24.10
C ASP A 2 0.40 3.71 23.20
N LYS A 3 1.12 2.63 23.56
CA LYS A 3 2.25 2.13 22.75
C LYS A 3 1.88 1.85 21.27
N LYS A 4 0.59 1.69 20.98
CA LYS A 4 0.06 1.46 19.63
C LYS A 4 0.09 2.71 18.73
N ASP A 5 0.14 3.93 19.30
CA ASP A 5 0.06 5.17 18.52
C ASP A 5 1.40 5.68 17.98
N ASN A 6 2.51 5.01 18.32
CA ASN A 6 3.82 5.44 17.82
C ASN A 6 4.22 4.60 16.58
N PRO A 7 4.28 5.21 15.37
CA PRO A 7 4.65 4.51 14.14
C PRO A 7 5.98 3.76 14.23
N MET A 8 6.96 4.33 14.93
CA MET A 8 8.26 3.69 15.09
C MET A 8 8.20 2.41 15.96
N SER A 9 7.31 2.37 16.97
CA SER A 9 7.08 1.15 17.76
C SER A 9 6.43 0.05 16.91
N ARG A 10 5.49 0.41 16.04
CA ARG A 10 4.86 -0.52 15.10
C ARG A 10 5.86 -1.08 14.08
N LEU A 11 6.75 -0.22 13.57
CA LEU A 11 7.82 -0.68 12.69
C LEU A 11 8.73 -1.71 13.39
N MET A 12 9.07 -1.47 14.66
CA MET A 12 9.87 -2.42 15.45
C MET A 12 9.15 -3.75 15.68
N GLU A 13 7.82 -3.76 15.83
CA GLU A 13 7.03 -4.99 15.88
C GLU A 13 7.06 -5.75 14.55
N LEU A 14 6.90 -5.04 13.43
CA LEU A 14 6.97 -5.64 12.09
C LEU A 14 8.37 -6.20 11.77
N ALA A 15 9.43 -5.56 12.26
CA ALA A 15 10.82 -6.00 12.10
C ALA A 15 11.27 -7.04 13.16
N ALA A 16 10.41 -7.37 14.14
CA ALA A 16 10.79 -8.26 15.26
C ALA A 16 11.31 -9.64 14.86
N PRO A 17 10.80 -10.31 13.80
CA PRO A 17 11.35 -11.59 13.35
C PRO A 17 12.83 -11.53 12.97
N TYR A 18 13.30 -10.38 12.46
CA TYR A 18 14.66 -10.15 11.95
C TYR A 18 15.54 -9.35 12.91
N LYS A 19 15.13 -9.24 14.18
CA LYS A 19 15.85 -8.47 15.21
C LYS A 19 17.30 -8.95 15.41
N GLY A 20 17.56 -10.24 15.22
CA GLY A 20 18.90 -10.83 15.36
C GLY A 20 19.89 -10.25 14.35
N GLU A 21 19.48 -10.15 13.11
CA GLU A 21 20.27 -9.60 12.01
C GLU A 21 20.54 -8.09 12.21
N TYR A 22 19.52 -7.32 12.62
CA TYR A 22 19.73 -5.90 12.95
C TYR A 22 20.72 -5.70 14.12
N VAL A 23 20.66 -6.54 15.16
CA VAL A 23 21.63 -6.50 16.27
C VAL A 23 23.03 -6.86 15.78
N LEU A 24 23.17 -7.88 14.93
CA LEU A 24 24.45 -8.26 14.32
C LEU A 24 25.01 -7.10 13.49
N SER A 25 24.18 -6.45 12.68
CA SER A 25 24.57 -5.27 11.90
C SER A 25 25.11 -4.16 12.79
N VAL A 26 24.47 -3.85 13.92
CA VAL A 26 24.94 -2.88 14.90
C VAL A 26 26.30 -3.27 15.49
N ILE A 27 26.49 -4.53 15.87
CA ILE A 27 27.78 -5.02 16.39
C ILE A 27 28.88 -4.85 15.35
N LEU A 28 28.63 -5.22 14.12
CA LEU A 28 29.59 -5.03 13.02
C LEU A 28 29.90 -3.56 12.76
N ALA A 29 28.87 -2.68 12.83
CA ALA A 29 29.07 -1.23 12.72
C ALA A 29 30.00 -0.69 13.82
N ILE A 30 29.82 -1.13 15.06
CA ILE A 30 30.68 -0.74 16.20
C ILE A 30 32.12 -1.25 16.00
N LEU A 31 32.30 -2.48 15.53
CA LEU A 31 33.63 -3.00 15.19
C LEU A 31 34.28 -2.19 14.06
N GLY A 32 33.49 -1.79 13.06
CA GLY A 32 33.92 -0.89 11.99
C GLY A 32 34.37 0.47 12.51
N VAL A 33 33.66 1.02 13.50
CA VAL A 33 34.05 2.26 14.19
C VAL A 33 35.40 2.08 14.91
N ALA A 34 35.56 1.02 15.68
CA ALA A 34 36.80 0.74 16.40
C ALA A 34 38.00 0.62 15.44
N ALA A 35 37.85 -0.14 14.34
CA ALA A 35 38.86 -0.24 13.31
C ALA A 35 39.13 1.12 12.63
N GLY A 36 38.09 1.92 12.39
CA GLY A 36 38.18 3.24 11.75
C GLY A 36 38.87 4.31 12.58
N LEU A 37 39.06 4.12 13.89
CA LEU A 37 39.82 5.02 14.74
C LEU A 37 41.36 4.77 14.66
N LEU A 38 41.78 3.54 14.27
CA LEU A 38 43.20 3.17 14.17
C LEU A 38 44.00 4.11 13.25
N PRO A 39 43.55 4.49 12.06
CA PRO A 39 44.26 5.44 11.19
C PRO A 39 44.50 6.80 11.86
N PHE A 40 43.55 7.32 12.64
CA PHE A 40 43.74 8.60 13.35
C PHE A 40 44.85 8.50 14.41
N PHE A 41 44.86 7.41 15.18
CA PHE A 41 45.96 7.17 16.14
C PHE A 41 47.30 6.96 15.45
N ALA A 42 47.32 6.22 14.33
CA ALA A 42 48.55 5.99 13.58
C ALA A 42 49.12 7.32 13.02
N VAL A 43 48.28 8.15 12.41
CA VAL A 43 48.69 9.48 11.90
C VAL A 43 49.22 10.35 13.04
N SER A 44 48.53 10.38 14.18
CA SER A 44 49.00 11.13 15.37
C SER A 44 50.39 10.65 15.81
N LYS A 45 50.64 9.33 15.88
CA LYS A 45 51.93 8.75 16.25
C LYS A 45 53.02 9.05 15.24
N ILE A 46 52.75 8.97 13.94
CA ILE A 46 53.67 9.31 12.86
C ILE A 46 54.13 10.77 13.00
N VAL A 47 53.19 11.71 13.22
CA VAL A 47 53.51 13.12 13.40
C VAL A 47 54.37 13.34 14.64
N ILE A 48 54.09 12.67 15.76
CA ILE A 48 54.87 12.76 16.99
C ILE A 48 56.31 12.24 16.78
N LEU A 49 56.47 11.10 16.10
CA LEU A 49 57.77 10.51 15.77
C LEU A 49 58.60 11.44 14.88
N LEU A 50 58.00 12.07 13.88
CA LEU A 50 58.65 13.07 13.03
C LEU A 50 59.12 14.27 13.84
N MET A 51 58.30 14.78 14.76
CA MET A 51 58.67 15.90 15.63
C MET A 51 59.80 15.56 16.62
N ASN A 52 59.89 14.30 17.02
CA ASN A 52 60.96 13.80 17.89
C ASN A 52 62.27 13.48 17.11
N GLY A 53 62.30 13.66 15.79
CA GLY A 53 63.49 13.44 14.99
C GLY A 53 63.80 11.95 14.74
N GLU A 54 62.80 11.06 14.83
CA GLU A 54 62.98 9.63 14.49
C GLU A 54 63.36 9.50 13.01
N THR A 55 64.36 8.71 12.71
CA THR A 55 64.88 8.51 11.33
C THR A 55 64.68 7.12 10.81
N SER A 56 64.21 6.21 11.64
CA SER A 56 63.99 4.79 11.26
C SER A 56 62.76 4.61 10.40
N VAL A 57 62.94 4.30 9.13
CA VAL A 57 61.85 4.05 8.18
C VAL A 57 60.95 2.88 8.62
N SER A 58 61.53 1.87 9.29
CA SER A 58 60.77 0.68 9.75
C SER A 58 59.68 1.06 10.74
N VAL A 59 59.95 2.01 11.67
CA VAL A 59 58.98 2.47 12.66
C VAL A 59 57.77 3.17 11.98
N TYR A 60 58.03 3.96 10.95
CA TYR A 60 56.95 4.61 10.18
C TYR A 60 56.11 3.59 9.42
N MET A 61 56.82 2.57 8.82
CA MET A 61 56.13 1.50 8.09
C MET A 61 55.18 0.69 9.00
N GLU A 62 55.56 0.44 10.27
CA GLU A 62 54.70 -0.23 11.22
C GLU A 62 53.39 0.56 11.44
N TRP A 63 53.47 1.85 11.67
CA TRP A 63 52.30 2.72 11.88
C TRP A 63 51.47 2.86 10.60
N CYS A 64 52.12 2.94 9.43
CA CYS A 64 51.39 2.90 8.16
C CYS A 64 50.67 1.58 7.95
N LEU A 65 51.27 0.44 8.34
CA LEU A 65 50.62 -0.88 8.28
C LEU A 65 49.40 -0.93 9.23
N ILE A 66 49.55 -0.41 10.47
CA ILE A 66 48.43 -0.34 11.43
C ILE A 66 47.30 0.52 10.85
N ALA A 67 47.60 1.66 10.23
CA ALA A 67 46.62 2.51 9.57
C ALA A 67 45.90 1.76 8.43
N GLY A 68 46.69 1.03 7.62
CA GLY A 68 46.14 0.21 6.52
C GLY A 68 45.21 -0.92 6.99
N ILE A 69 45.63 -1.64 8.05
CA ILE A 69 44.78 -2.67 8.67
C ILE A 69 43.50 -2.05 9.25
N GLY A 70 43.61 -0.92 9.93
CA GLY A 70 42.44 -0.20 10.47
C GLY A 70 41.48 0.24 9.37
N PHE A 71 42.01 0.78 8.26
CA PHE A 71 41.19 1.19 7.12
C PHE A 71 40.49 0.00 6.45
N LEU A 72 41.23 -1.09 6.19
CA LEU A 72 40.66 -2.32 5.62
C LEU A 72 39.60 -2.92 6.56
N GLY A 73 39.90 -2.99 7.86
CA GLY A 73 38.94 -3.46 8.87
C GLY A 73 37.66 -2.64 8.88
N LYS A 74 37.78 -1.29 8.84
CA LYS A 74 36.61 -0.38 8.75
C LYS A 74 35.77 -0.72 7.51
N VAL A 75 36.40 -0.84 6.33
CA VAL A 75 35.69 -1.14 5.08
C VAL A 75 34.99 -2.50 5.16
N CYS A 76 35.71 -3.54 5.62
CA CYS A 76 35.14 -4.89 5.73
C CYS A 76 33.95 -4.91 6.69
N PHE A 77 34.12 -4.42 7.92
CA PHE A 77 33.04 -4.43 8.91
C PHE A 77 31.86 -3.58 8.50
N ALA A 78 32.07 -2.40 7.89
CA ALA A 78 30.99 -1.56 7.39
C ALA A 78 30.22 -2.26 6.27
N ASN A 79 30.90 -2.88 5.28
CA ASN A 79 30.23 -3.61 4.22
C ASN A 79 29.44 -4.81 4.74
N PHE A 80 30.00 -5.62 5.64
CA PHE A 80 29.27 -6.73 6.25
C PHE A 80 28.07 -6.26 7.08
N SER A 81 28.23 -5.16 7.85
CA SER A 81 27.14 -4.56 8.60
C SER A 81 25.99 -4.14 7.68
N THR A 82 26.29 -3.45 6.60
CA THR A 82 25.29 -2.99 5.62
C THR A 82 24.66 -4.19 4.91
N LEU A 83 25.43 -5.20 4.50
CA LEU A 83 24.90 -6.42 3.85
C LEU A 83 23.88 -7.13 4.73
N VAL A 84 24.20 -7.35 6.02
CA VAL A 84 23.30 -7.99 6.98
C VAL A 84 22.05 -7.14 7.19
N SER A 85 22.20 -5.81 7.29
CA SER A 85 21.08 -4.88 7.44
C SER A 85 20.15 -4.88 6.22
N HIS A 86 20.70 -4.89 4.99
CA HIS A 86 19.90 -5.01 3.77
C HIS A 86 19.11 -6.32 3.70
N THR A 87 19.76 -7.44 4.05
CA THR A 87 19.10 -8.76 4.07
C THR A 87 17.89 -8.76 5.03
N ALA A 88 18.08 -8.25 6.25
CA ALA A 88 17.00 -8.11 7.23
C ALA A 88 15.89 -7.16 6.75
N THR A 89 16.28 -6.07 6.09
CA THR A 89 15.35 -5.08 5.56
C THR A 89 14.48 -5.67 4.45
N PHE A 90 15.06 -6.30 3.44
CA PHE A 90 14.26 -6.92 2.36
C PHE A 90 13.32 -8.00 2.89
N ALA A 91 13.75 -8.81 3.86
CA ALA A 91 12.89 -9.79 4.51
C ALA A 91 11.73 -9.12 5.27
N THR A 92 12.01 -8.04 6.01
CA THR A 92 10.98 -7.24 6.69
C THR A 92 9.98 -6.65 5.71
N LEU A 93 10.44 -6.04 4.59
CA LEU A 93 9.58 -5.45 3.58
C LEU A 93 8.71 -6.51 2.86
N ALA A 94 9.27 -7.69 2.60
CA ALA A 94 8.51 -8.82 2.03
C ALA A 94 7.37 -9.24 2.98
N GLU A 95 7.65 -9.38 4.28
CA GLU A 95 6.63 -9.72 5.27
C GLU A 95 5.55 -8.65 5.40
N ILE A 96 5.92 -7.36 5.36
CA ILE A 96 4.96 -6.25 5.37
C ILE A 96 4.03 -6.33 4.16
N ARG A 97 4.58 -6.57 2.95
CA ARG A 97 3.77 -6.72 1.72
C ARG A 97 2.79 -7.89 1.82
N LEU A 98 3.25 -9.03 2.33
CA LEU A 98 2.39 -10.20 2.53
C LEU A 98 1.27 -9.93 3.53
N LYS A 99 1.58 -9.28 4.67
CA LYS A 99 0.57 -8.89 5.66
C LYS A 99 -0.45 -7.90 5.11
N LEU A 100 0.00 -6.92 4.31
CA LEU A 100 -0.90 -5.96 3.65
C LEU A 100 -1.80 -6.67 2.63
N ALA A 101 -1.25 -7.56 1.80
CA ALA A 101 -2.02 -8.30 0.81
C ALA A 101 -3.07 -9.21 1.47
N ASP A 102 -2.68 -9.95 2.51
CA ASP A 102 -3.58 -10.78 3.31
C ASP A 102 -4.69 -9.94 3.98
N LYS A 103 -4.32 -8.78 4.54
CA LYS A 103 -5.28 -7.84 5.13
C LYS A 103 -6.35 -7.39 4.14
N LEU A 104 -5.96 -7.05 2.90
CA LEU A 104 -6.90 -6.61 1.87
C LEU A 104 -7.92 -7.67 1.48
N THR A 105 -7.63 -8.97 1.68
CA THR A 105 -8.61 -10.05 1.45
C THR A 105 -9.67 -10.16 2.55
N ARG A 106 -9.44 -9.56 3.72
CA ARG A 106 -10.32 -9.69 4.90
C ARG A 106 -11.09 -8.41 5.23
N VAL A 107 -10.68 -7.27 4.67
CA VAL A 107 -11.43 -6.01 4.87
C VAL A 107 -12.75 -6.03 4.09
N PRO A 108 -13.78 -5.27 4.51
CA PRO A 108 -15.02 -5.12 3.75
C PRO A 108 -14.75 -4.59 2.35
N MET A 109 -15.51 -5.06 1.35
CA MET A 109 -15.40 -4.60 -0.04
C MET A 109 -15.62 -3.08 -0.17
N GLY A 110 -16.37 -2.48 0.77
CA GLY A 110 -16.55 -1.03 0.84
C GLY A 110 -15.24 -0.25 0.96
N TYR A 111 -14.29 -0.76 1.74
CA TYR A 111 -12.96 -0.17 1.83
C TYR A 111 -12.24 -0.21 0.47
N MET A 112 -12.30 -1.36 -0.22
CA MET A 112 -11.67 -1.55 -1.53
C MET A 112 -12.28 -0.65 -2.63
N ILE A 113 -13.60 -0.46 -2.61
CA ILE A 113 -14.31 0.36 -3.60
C ILE A 113 -14.07 1.87 -3.35
N ASN A 114 -14.05 2.29 -2.09
CA ASN A 114 -13.88 3.68 -1.71
C ASN A 114 -12.42 4.15 -1.77
N THR A 115 -11.46 3.21 -1.78
CA THR A 115 -10.03 3.53 -1.87
C THR A 115 -9.56 3.31 -3.32
N PRO A 116 -9.07 4.36 -4.01
CA PRO A 116 -8.58 4.22 -5.38
C PRO A 116 -7.48 3.15 -5.50
N SER A 117 -7.55 2.30 -6.51
CA SER A 117 -6.56 1.22 -6.73
C SER A 117 -5.13 1.74 -6.84
N GLY A 118 -4.94 2.94 -7.39
CA GLY A 118 -3.66 3.63 -7.44
C GLY A 118 -3.12 4.01 -6.06
N GLU A 119 -3.99 4.34 -5.10
CA GLU A 119 -3.59 4.62 -3.72
C GLU A 119 -3.15 3.33 -3.00
N LEU A 120 -3.91 2.25 -3.14
CA LEU A 120 -3.53 0.95 -2.58
C LEU A 120 -2.21 0.45 -3.20
N LYS A 121 -2.04 0.55 -4.53
CA LYS A 121 -0.77 0.22 -5.20
C LYS A 121 0.38 1.06 -4.65
N ASN A 122 0.19 2.35 -4.46
CA ASN A 122 1.20 3.22 -3.91
C ASN A 122 1.60 2.77 -2.49
N VAL A 123 0.63 2.42 -1.63
CA VAL A 123 0.91 1.94 -0.27
C VAL A 123 1.64 0.59 -0.30
N LEU A 124 1.15 -0.40 -1.07
CA LEU A 124 1.70 -1.77 -1.08
C LEU A 124 3.08 -1.86 -1.74
N VAL A 125 3.34 -1.04 -2.75
CA VAL A 125 4.55 -1.13 -3.58
C VAL A 125 5.47 0.05 -3.28
N ASP A 126 5.06 1.27 -3.64
CA ASP A 126 5.98 2.42 -3.69
C ASP A 126 6.39 2.89 -2.29
N ARG A 127 5.44 2.92 -1.33
CA ARG A 127 5.73 3.32 0.05
C ARG A 127 6.57 2.30 0.79
N VAL A 128 6.26 1.01 0.63
CA VAL A 128 7.05 -0.07 1.22
C VAL A 128 8.46 -0.07 0.64
N GLU A 129 8.62 0.05 -0.70
CA GLU A 129 9.94 0.14 -1.35
C GLU A 129 10.73 1.36 -0.87
N GLY A 130 10.07 2.52 -0.75
CA GLY A 130 10.70 3.74 -0.25
C GLY A 130 11.25 3.67 1.18
N MET A 131 10.88 2.65 1.96
CA MET A 131 11.44 2.41 3.30
C MET A 131 12.81 1.71 3.25
N GLU A 132 13.15 1.01 2.16
CA GLU A 132 14.33 0.16 2.04
C GLU A 132 15.61 0.91 2.42
N THR A 133 15.93 1.97 1.68
CA THR A 133 17.16 2.73 1.90
C THR A 133 17.27 3.28 3.32
N THR A 134 16.15 3.81 3.86
CA THR A 134 16.15 4.36 5.22
C THR A 134 16.32 3.25 6.27
N LEU A 135 15.61 2.14 6.15
CA LEU A 135 15.65 1.07 7.15
C LEU A 135 16.98 0.33 7.13
N ALA A 136 17.54 0.09 5.93
CA ALA A 136 18.82 -0.60 5.78
C ALA A 136 20.00 0.21 6.29
N HIS A 137 20.00 1.53 6.10
CA HIS A 137 21.12 2.40 6.47
C HIS A 137 20.95 3.07 7.84
N LEU A 138 19.72 3.35 8.28
CA LEU A 138 19.45 4.03 9.54
C LEU A 138 20.11 3.32 10.73
N VAL A 139 19.90 2.02 10.87
CA VAL A 139 20.35 1.26 12.05
C VAL A 139 21.88 1.21 12.14
N PRO A 140 22.64 0.72 11.13
CA PRO A 140 24.09 0.64 11.21
C PRO A 140 24.79 2.00 11.14
N GLU A 141 24.38 2.88 10.24
CA GLU A 141 25.09 4.15 10.02
C GLU A 141 24.81 5.17 11.12
N LEU A 142 23.58 5.28 11.63
CA LEU A 142 23.30 6.15 12.77
C LEU A 142 24.09 5.70 14.00
N THR A 143 24.15 4.37 14.23
CA THR A 143 24.98 3.82 15.31
C THR A 143 26.45 4.22 15.16
N ALA A 144 27.03 4.00 13.97
CA ALA A 144 28.42 4.36 13.69
C ALA A 144 28.65 5.87 13.87
N ASN A 145 27.78 6.71 13.31
CA ASN A 145 27.89 8.16 13.36
C ASN A 145 27.70 8.74 14.77
N LEU A 146 27.01 8.05 15.66
CA LEU A 146 26.92 8.44 17.08
C LEU A 146 28.10 7.90 17.92
N CYS A 147 28.56 6.68 17.65
CA CYS A 147 29.65 6.05 18.40
C CYS A 147 31.00 6.73 18.17
N ILE A 148 31.32 7.14 16.93
CA ILE A 148 32.61 7.77 16.58
C ILE A 148 32.89 9.00 17.45
N PRO A 149 32.04 10.05 17.49
CA PRO A 149 32.26 11.23 18.30
C PRO A 149 32.38 10.93 19.80
N ILE A 150 31.54 10.00 20.29
CA ILE A 150 31.54 9.59 21.70
C ILE A 150 32.88 8.95 22.06
N CYS A 151 33.39 8.00 21.29
CA CYS A 151 34.68 7.35 21.51
C CYS A 151 35.83 8.35 21.46
N ILE A 152 35.83 9.26 20.49
CA ILE A 152 36.84 10.31 20.37
C ILE A 152 36.81 11.24 21.60
N LEU A 153 35.62 11.71 22.00
CA LEU A 153 35.46 12.59 23.15
C LEU A 153 35.90 11.93 24.46
N ILE A 154 35.55 10.68 24.69
CA ILE A 154 35.99 9.92 25.86
C ILE A 154 37.52 9.87 25.87
N TYR A 155 38.17 9.57 24.74
CA TYR A 155 39.62 9.50 24.67
C TYR A 155 40.28 10.89 24.90
N LEU A 156 39.72 11.96 24.31
CA LEU A 156 40.22 13.33 24.52
C LEU A 156 40.09 13.75 25.98
N LEU A 157 39.02 13.35 26.70
CA LEU A 157 38.86 13.62 28.14
C LEU A 157 39.95 12.96 28.97
N PHE A 158 40.39 11.75 28.63
CA PHE A 158 41.51 11.07 29.28
C PHE A 158 42.87 11.74 28.96
N LEU A 159 43.02 12.32 27.76
CA LEU A 159 44.24 12.96 27.34
C LEU A 159 44.41 14.34 28.02
N ASP A 160 43.44 15.22 27.83
CA ASP A 160 43.32 16.53 28.46
C ASP A 160 41.88 17.04 28.35
N TRP A 161 41.18 17.14 29.48
CA TRP A 161 39.78 17.56 29.54
C TRP A 161 39.54 18.97 29.00
N ARG A 162 40.56 19.88 29.07
CA ARG A 162 40.46 21.27 28.55
C ARG A 162 40.41 21.26 27.03
N MET A 163 41.21 20.39 26.40
CA MET A 163 41.21 20.20 24.95
C MET A 163 39.92 19.52 24.47
N ALA A 164 39.37 18.59 25.24
CA ALA A 164 38.06 18.01 24.96
C ALA A 164 36.97 19.09 24.99
N LEU A 165 36.97 19.98 25.98
CA LEU A 165 36.05 21.11 26.03
C LEU A 165 36.25 22.07 24.86
N ALA A 166 37.52 22.37 24.48
CA ALA A 166 37.82 23.20 23.32
C ALA A 166 37.22 22.63 22.02
N ALA A 167 37.30 21.32 21.84
CA ALA A 167 36.70 20.65 20.69
C ALA A 167 35.13 20.68 20.68
N LEU A 168 34.53 20.87 21.83
CA LEU A 168 33.06 20.95 21.96
C LEU A 168 32.50 22.38 21.81
N ILE A 169 33.31 23.44 21.79
CA ILE A 169 32.83 24.84 21.77
C ILE A 169 31.96 25.13 20.56
N THR A 170 32.26 24.53 19.40
CA THR A 170 31.47 24.74 18.18
C THR A 170 30.10 24.06 18.22
N LEU A 171 29.91 23.00 19.03
CA LEU A 171 28.68 22.25 19.08
C LEU A 171 27.48 23.05 19.63
N PRO A 172 27.54 23.73 20.77
CA PRO A 172 26.44 24.57 21.27
C PRO A 172 26.03 25.65 20.28
N ILE A 173 26.99 26.29 19.60
CA ILE A 173 26.73 27.35 18.62
C ILE A 173 25.96 26.74 17.41
N GLY A 174 26.45 25.64 16.88
CA GLY A 174 25.78 24.96 15.80
C GLY A 174 24.41 24.40 16.21
N MET A 175 24.24 23.95 17.48
CA MET A 175 22.95 23.51 18.01
C MET A 175 21.91 24.64 18.03
N LEU A 176 22.33 25.89 18.33
CA LEU A 176 21.45 27.04 18.20
C LEU A 176 21.03 27.29 16.75
N CYS A 177 21.97 27.15 15.81
CA CYS A 177 21.65 27.23 14.38
C CYS A 177 20.70 26.10 13.96
N TYR A 178 20.92 24.86 14.42
CA TYR A 178 20.02 23.72 14.16
C TYR A 178 18.62 23.98 14.72
N LYS A 179 18.51 24.49 15.94
CA LYS A 179 17.21 24.86 16.53
C LYS A 179 16.47 25.91 15.69
N GLY A 180 17.21 26.91 15.17
CA GLY A 180 16.64 27.90 14.25
C GLY A 180 16.14 27.28 12.93
N MET A 181 16.89 26.32 12.38
CA MET A 181 16.51 25.57 11.19
C MET A 181 15.30 24.66 11.44
N ALA A 182 15.24 23.98 12.58
CA ALA A 182 14.18 23.05 12.95
C ALA A 182 12.88 23.74 13.37
N ASN A 183 12.88 25.06 13.56
CA ASN A 183 11.70 25.79 14.00
C ASN A 183 10.58 25.76 12.94
N GLY A 184 9.41 25.21 13.31
CA GLY A 184 8.28 25.03 12.41
C GLY A 184 8.52 23.99 11.30
N TYR A 185 9.53 23.10 11.46
CA TYR A 185 9.85 22.07 10.46
C TYR A 185 8.66 21.19 10.10
N GLU A 186 7.96 20.66 11.11
CA GLU A 186 6.84 19.75 10.89
C GLU A 186 5.71 20.42 10.09
N GLU A 187 5.33 21.64 10.45
CA GLU A 187 4.30 22.42 9.74
C GLU A 187 4.71 22.69 8.27
N LYS A 188 5.97 23.09 8.07
CA LYS A 188 6.51 23.36 6.73
C LYS A 188 6.60 22.08 5.90
N PHE A 189 6.98 20.97 6.50
CA PHE A 189 7.07 19.68 5.85
C PHE A 189 5.68 19.18 5.42
N GLN A 190 4.69 19.23 6.33
CA GLN A 190 3.30 18.88 6.01
C GLN A 190 2.72 19.81 4.93
N GLY A 191 3.04 21.10 4.99
CA GLY A 191 2.65 22.06 3.96
C GLY A 191 3.22 21.72 2.58
N LEU A 192 4.45 21.22 2.50
CA LEU A 192 5.06 20.74 1.26
C LEU A 192 4.37 19.47 0.76
N ILE A 193 4.14 18.48 1.64
CA ILE A 193 3.45 17.23 1.31
C ILE A 193 2.07 17.50 0.72
N MET A 194 1.29 18.41 1.32
CA MET A 194 -0.04 18.77 0.79
C MET A 194 0.03 19.36 -0.64
N ARG A 195 1.03 20.19 -0.92
CA ARG A 195 1.21 20.77 -2.27
C ARG A 195 1.66 19.74 -3.30
N VAL A 196 2.57 18.86 -2.92
CA VAL A 196 2.96 17.72 -3.76
C VAL A 196 1.76 16.84 -4.08
N ARG A 197 0.92 16.50 -3.10
CA ARG A 197 -0.31 15.73 -3.31
C ARG A 197 -1.26 16.44 -4.28
N LYS A 198 -1.50 17.76 -4.08
CA LYS A 198 -2.34 18.57 -4.97
C LYS A 198 -1.79 18.58 -6.39
N MET A 199 -0.51 18.80 -6.57
CA MET A 199 0.15 18.77 -7.88
C MET A 199 -0.02 17.38 -8.53
N THR A 200 0.26 16.30 -7.81
CA THR A 200 0.13 14.93 -8.33
C THR A 200 -1.31 14.60 -8.71
N SER A 201 -2.29 14.96 -7.88
CA SER A 201 -3.71 14.73 -8.21
C SER A 201 -4.15 15.50 -9.46
N THR A 202 -3.66 16.74 -9.63
CA THR A 202 -3.94 17.56 -10.82
C THR A 202 -3.31 16.95 -12.08
N VAL A 203 -2.11 16.37 -11.99
CA VAL A 203 -1.48 15.64 -13.12
C VAL A 203 -2.30 14.42 -13.51
N VAL A 204 -2.72 13.61 -12.53
CA VAL A 204 -3.55 12.42 -12.79
C VAL A 204 -4.87 12.79 -13.44
N GLU A 205 -5.54 13.85 -12.95
CA GLU A 205 -6.76 14.40 -13.55
C GLU A 205 -6.51 14.87 -15.00
N TYR A 206 -5.41 15.59 -15.24
CA TYR A 206 -5.03 16.08 -16.58
C TYR A 206 -4.78 14.94 -17.57
N ILE A 207 -4.00 13.91 -17.15
CA ILE A 207 -3.69 12.76 -18.01
C ILE A 207 -4.94 11.91 -18.25
N GLY A 208 -5.72 11.61 -17.20
CA GLY A 208 -6.94 10.82 -17.30
C GLY A 208 -8.03 11.48 -18.14
N GLY A 209 -8.08 12.82 -18.15
CA GLY A 209 -9.04 13.60 -18.96
C GLY A 209 -8.50 14.09 -20.30
N ILE A 210 -7.31 13.67 -20.76
CA ILE A 210 -6.63 14.25 -21.92
C ILE A 210 -7.44 14.18 -23.21
N GLU A 211 -8.22 13.11 -23.41
CA GLU A 211 -9.10 12.95 -24.57
C GLU A 211 -10.21 14.00 -24.57
N VAL A 212 -10.86 14.20 -23.42
CA VAL A 212 -11.91 15.22 -23.25
C VAL A 212 -11.34 16.62 -23.45
N ILE A 213 -10.18 16.90 -22.85
CA ILE A 213 -9.48 18.19 -22.99
C ILE A 213 -9.18 18.48 -24.46
N LYS A 214 -8.70 17.51 -25.21
CA LYS A 214 -8.43 17.64 -26.66
C LYS A 214 -9.72 17.78 -27.47
N ALA A 215 -10.73 16.95 -27.20
CA ALA A 215 -11.99 16.97 -27.95
C ALA A 215 -12.74 18.31 -27.81
N PHE A 216 -12.69 18.91 -26.61
CA PHE A 216 -13.38 20.19 -26.34
C PHE A 216 -12.48 21.42 -26.41
N ASN A 217 -11.23 21.27 -26.88
CA ASN A 217 -10.23 22.34 -27.00
C ASN A 217 -10.01 23.16 -25.70
N GLN A 218 -10.05 22.46 -24.54
CA GLN A 218 -9.87 23.05 -23.22
C GLN A 218 -8.41 22.98 -22.73
N SER A 219 -7.46 22.81 -23.64
CA SER A 219 -6.04 22.63 -23.32
C SER A 219 -5.44 23.79 -22.52
N ALA A 220 -5.83 25.04 -22.80
CA ALA A 220 -5.32 26.23 -22.14
C ALA A 220 -5.73 26.27 -20.63
N ASN A 221 -7.01 26.06 -20.33
CA ASN A 221 -7.52 26.11 -18.94
C ASN A 221 -7.01 24.94 -18.09
N SER A 222 -6.98 23.73 -18.66
CA SER A 222 -6.48 22.55 -17.95
C SER A 222 -4.97 22.61 -17.72
N TYR A 223 -4.22 23.14 -18.69
CA TYR A 223 -2.79 23.41 -18.55
C TYR A 223 -2.52 24.47 -17.46
N GLN A 224 -3.32 25.53 -17.40
CA GLN A 224 -3.17 26.59 -16.41
C GLN A 224 -3.35 26.03 -14.99
N LYS A 225 -4.39 25.22 -14.74
CA LYS A 225 -4.62 24.57 -13.42
C LYS A 225 -3.40 23.76 -12.97
N TYR A 226 -2.78 23.03 -13.91
CA TYR A 226 -1.57 22.25 -13.63
C TYR A 226 -0.36 23.16 -13.39
N SER A 227 -0.15 24.17 -14.24
CA SER A 227 0.93 25.14 -14.10
C SER A 227 0.89 25.85 -12.75
N ASP A 228 -0.29 26.32 -12.34
CA ASP A 228 -0.49 26.97 -11.04
C ASP A 228 -0.13 26.04 -9.86
N ALA A 229 -0.48 24.75 -9.96
CA ALA A 229 -0.14 23.77 -8.92
C ALA A 229 1.38 23.50 -8.84
N VAL A 230 2.06 23.47 -9.99
CA VAL A 230 3.53 23.34 -10.07
C VAL A 230 4.21 24.57 -9.49
N GLU A 231 3.74 25.78 -9.88
CA GLU A 231 4.30 27.04 -9.40
C GLU A 231 4.10 27.24 -7.89
N ASP A 232 2.91 26.92 -7.36
CA ASP A 232 2.63 26.98 -5.91
C ASP A 232 3.55 26.02 -5.12
N ASN A 233 3.74 24.80 -5.62
CA ASN A 233 4.67 23.85 -5.00
C ASN A 233 6.12 24.36 -5.04
N ALA A 234 6.59 24.84 -6.16
CA ALA A 234 7.93 25.37 -6.34
C ALA A 234 8.15 26.63 -5.48
N ALA A 235 7.20 27.56 -5.48
CA ALA A 235 7.28 28.79 -4.67
C ALA A 235 7.33 28.47 -3.17
N TYR A 236 6.52 27.52 -2.71
CA TYR A 236 6.55 27.09 -1.32
C TYR A 236 7.89 26.47 -0.92
N ALA A 237 8.42 25.55 -1.74
CA ALA A 237 9.71 24.92 -1.50
C ALA A 237 10.84 25.95 -1.43
N VAL A 238 10.88 26.89 -2.39
CA VAL A 238 11.86 27.99 -2.42
C VAL A 238 11.75 28.89 -1.17
N ASN A 239 10.53 29.26 -0.78
CA ASN A 239 10.32 30.09 0.42
C ASN A 239 10.75 29.36 1.70
N TRP A 240 10.46 28.08 1.81
CA TRP A 240 10.96 27.27 2.92
C TRP A 240 12.49 27.21 2.92
N MET A 241 13.12 26.88 1.78
CA MET A 241 14.58 26.86 1.65
C MET A 241 15.21 28.21 2.06
N LYS A 242 14.67 29.34 1.57
CA LYS A 242 15.13 30.68 1.95
C LYS A 242 15.05 30.91 3.46
N SER A 243 13.99 30.43 4.13
CA SER A 243 13.79 30.62 5.57
C SER A 243 14.79 29.85 6.44
N VAL A 244 15.37 28.76 5.93
CA VAL A 244 16.33 27.91 6.67
C VAL A 244 17.78 28.06 6.19
N GLN A 245 18.00 28.64 5.01
CA GLN A 245 19.31 28.69 4.34
C GLN A 245 20.41 29.34 5.19
N LEU A 246 20.11 30.44 5.86
CA LEU A 246 21.09 31.13 6.71
C LEU A 246 21.56 30.20 7.84
N TYR A 247 20.61 29.58 8.55
CA TYR A 247 20.93 28.69 9.67
C TYR A 247 21.70 27.45 9.18
N LYS A 248 21.32 26.89 8.03
CA LYS A 248 21.99 25.74 7.41
C LYS A 248 23.43 26.10 7.02
N SER A 249 23.62 27.24 6.38
CA SER A 249 24.98 27.72 5.99
C SER A 249 25.87 27.97 7.21
N MET A 250 25.35 28.60 8.26
CA MET A 250 26.07 28.80 9.51
C MET A 250 26.43 27.45 10.15
N LEU A 251 25.49 26.50 10.22
CA LEU A 251 25.70 25.18 10.82
C LEU A 251 26.85 24.43 10.13
N VAL A 252 26.77 24.32 8.79
CA VAL A 252 27.78 23.60 7.98
C VAL A 252 29.13 24.28 7.97
N THR A 253 29.22 25.58 8.29
CA THR A 253 30.47 26.31 8.39
C THR A 253 31.05 26.25 9.81
N ILE A 254 30.24 26.50 10.85
CA ILE A 254 30.70 26.60 12.24
C ILE A 254 31.12 25.24 12.79
N TRP A 255 30.35 24.20 12.57
CA TRP A 255 30.65 22.88 13.14
C TRP A 255 32.00 22.32 12.69
N PRO A 256 32.35 22.27 11.39
CA PRO A 256 33.66 21.77 10.95
C PRO A 256 34.84 22.67 11.38
N SER A 257 34.57 23.90 11.80
CA SER A 257 35.62 24.86 12.20
C SER A 257 36.17 24.59 13.61
N VAL A 258 36.15 23.34 14.07
CA VAL A 258 36.63 22.93 15.40
C VAL A 258 38.07 23.38 15.69
N LEU A 259 38.95 23.40 14.67
CA LEU A 259 40.33 23.80 14.81
C LEU A 259 40.50 25.28 15.17
N VAL A 260 39.53 26.14 14.87
CA VAL A 260 39.54 27.58 15.27
C VAL A 260 39.56 27.72 16.80
N CYS A 261 39.00 26.75 17.53
CA CYS A 261 39.03 26.72 19.00
C CYS A 261 40.18 25.87 19.53
N VAL A 262 40.41 24.69 18.96
CA VAL A 262 41.40 23.71 19.42
C VAL A 262 42.83 24.24 19.29
N LEU A 263 43.17 24.90 18.17
CA LEU A 263 44.54 25.40 17.94
C LEU A 263 44.95 26.53 18.91
N PRO A 264 44.21 27.65 19.04
CA PRO A 264 44.61 28.72 19.93
C PRO A 264 44.68 28.29 21.40
N ILE A 265 43.65 27.55 21.86
CA ILE A 265 43.60 27.05 23.24
C ILE A 265 44.76 26.08 23.50
N GLY A 266 45.00 25.16 22.58
CA GLY A 266 46.13 24.23 22.68
C GLY A 266 47.50 24.90 22.66
N CYS A 267 47.70 25.95 21.82
CA CYS A 267 48.92 26.73 21.81
C CYS A 267 49.17 27.41 23.16
N VAL A 268 48.15 28.03 23.76
CA VAL A 268 48.27 28.68 25.08
C VAL A 268 48.62 27.65 26.17
N LEU A 269 47.95 26.51 26.18
CA LEU A 269 48.19 25.43 27.14
C LEU A 269 49.59 24.82 26.97
N TYR A 270 50.08 24.70 25.75
CA TYR A 270 51.42 24.25 25.44
C TYR A 270 52.48 25.27 25.91
N GLN A 271 52.30 26.57 25.59
CA GLN A 271 53.23 27.64 26.04
C GLN A 271 53.30 27.70 27.56
N ASN A 272 52.20 27.46 28.26
CA ASN A 272 52.18 27.43 29.73
C ASN A 272 52.79 26.14 30.33
N GLY A 273 53.32 25.24 29.49
CA GLY A 273 53.87 23.93 29.90
C GLY A 273 52.88 22.93 30.46
N SER A 274 51.58 23.20 30.34
CA SER A 274 50.53 22.36 30.91
C SER A 274 49.98 21.31 29.94
N LEU A 275 50.37 21.35 28.66
CA LEU A 275 50.01 20.38 27.62
C LEU A 275 51.27 19.91 26.91
N SER A 276 51.46 18.58 26.80
CA SER A 276 52.60 18.01 26.08
C SER A 276 52.39 18.06 24.56
N VAL A 277 53.46 18.13 23.79
CA VAL A 277 53.40 18.08 22.30
C VAL A 277 52.64 16.85 21.80
N PRO A 278 52.91 15.61 22.27
CA PRO A 278 52.17 14.44 21.86
C PRO A 278 50.67 14.56 22.10
N ALA A 279 50.25 15.05 23.27
CA ALA A 279 48.85 15.25 23.59
C ALA A 279 48.20 16.29 22.67
N PHE A 280 48.89 17.42 22.42
CA PHE A 280 48.38 18.48 21.56
C PHE A 280 48.15 18.00 20.12
N VAL A 281 49.16 17.33 19.52
CA VAL A 281 49.03 16.76 18.17
C VAL A 281 47.88 15.76 18.09
N THR A 282 47.77 14.86 19.08
CA THR A 282 46.69 13.88 19.13
C THR A 282 45.33 14.56 19.21
N CYS A 283 45.18 15.61 20.02
CA CYS A 283 43.94 16.39 20.11
C CYS A 283 43.58 17.06 18.79
N ILE A 284 44.52 17.62 18.06
CA ILE A 284 44.27 18.20 16.73
C ILE A 284 43.74 17.17 15.77
N VAL A 285 44.45 16.04 15.62
CA VAL A 285 44.08 14.98 14.65
C VAL A 285 42.70 14.38 14.98
N LEU A 286 42.44 14.04 16.23
CA LEU A 286 41.18 13.40 16.64
C LEU A 286 40.00 14.37 16.61
N SER A 287 40.18 15.65 16.94
CA SER A 287 39.08 16.62 16.92
C SER A 287 38.46 16.79 15.53
N LEU A 288 39.22 16.60 14.45
CA LEU A 288 38.70 16.59 13.08
C LEU A 288 37.70 15.43 12.80
N GLY A 289 37.81 14.33 13.56
CA GLY A 289 36.95 13.19 13.42
C GLY A 289 35.58 13.32 14.10
N ILE A 290 35.30 14.36 14.89
CA ILE A 290 34.09 14.49 15.70
C ILE A 290 32.90 14.95 14.88
N ILE A 291 33.07 15.95 14.03
CA ILE A 291 31.95 16.75 13.50
C ILE A 291 31.25 16.05 12.30
N THR A 292 32.02 15.47 11.38
CA THR A 292 31.45 14.84 10.18
C THR A 292 30.43 13.77 10.53
N PRO A 293 30.69 12.85 11.48
CA PRO A 293 29.67 11.87 11.89
C PRO A 293 28.41 12.52 12.47
N ILE A 294 28.54 13.62 13.24
CA ILE A 294 27.38 14.32 13.81
C ILE A 294 26.53 14.94 12.69
N LEU A 295 27.17 15.57 11.68
CA LEU A 295 26.44 16.08 10.51
C LEU A 295 25.72 14.96 9.74
N ASN A 296 26.36 13.81 9.56
CA ASN A 296 25.75 12.67 8.92
C ASN A 296 24.55 12.14 9.72
N ALA A 297 24.69 12.04 11.06
CA ALA A 297 23.58 11.64 11.92
C ALA A 297 22.36 12.56 11.80
N MET A 298 22.56 13.86 11.60
CA MET A 298 21.48 14.82 11.41
C MET A 298 20.70 14.60 10.10
N ASN A 299 21.35 14.15 9.04
CA ASN A 299 20.67 13.88 7.76
C ASN A 299 19.61 12.78 7.91
N PHE A 300 19.72 11.90 8.91
CA PHE A 300 18.70 10.91 9.22
C PHE A 300 17.42 11.48 9.84
N THR A 301 17.42 12.74 10.30
CA THR A 301 16.21 13.36 10.89
C THR A 301 15.07 13.42 9.87
N ASP A 302 15.36 13.82 8.64
CA ASP A 302 14.39 13.88 7.54
C ASP A 302 13.90 12.49 7.17
N SER A 303 14.81 11.52 7.07
CA SER A 303 14.51 10.11 6.78
C SER A 303 13.63 9.48 7.87
N ILE A 304 13.89 9.77 9.14
CA ILE A 304 13.05 9.29 10.26
C ILE A 304 11.64 9.89 10.20
N SER A 305 11.51 11.18 9.89
CA SER A 305 10.22 11.86 9.77
C SER A 305 9.42 11.30 8.60
N GLN A 306 10.05 11.07 7.47
CA GLN A 306 9.44 10.44 6.30
C GLN A 306 9.01 8.99 6.59
N MET A 307 9.87 8.21 7.26
CA MET A 307 9.56 6.84 7.68
C MET A 307 8.34 6.79 8.59
N LYS A 308 8.23 7.71 9.57
CA LYS A 308 7.05 7.79 10.45
C LYS A 308 5.76 8.02 9.65
N SER A 309 5.79 8.89 8.64
CA SER A 309 4.63 9.14 7.77
C SER A 309 4.24 7.89 7.00
N VAL A 310 5.22 7.23 6.38
CA VAL A 310 5.00 6.01 5.60
C VAL A 310 4.44 4.89 6.47
N VAL A 311 5.05 4.64 7.64
CA VAL A 311 4.54 3.62 8.58
C VAL A 311 3.13 3.97 9.07
N GLY A 312 2.80 5.24 9.25
CA GLY A 312 1.43 5.68 9.56
C GLY A 312 0.44 5.30 8.45
N GLU A 313 0.79 5.50 7.19
CA GLU A 313 -0.03 5.10 6.03
C GLU A 313 -0.21 3.57 5.96
N LEU A 314 0.85 2.80 6.20
CA LEU A 314 0.80 1.32 6.26
C LEU A 314 -0.09 0.83 7.41
N CYS A 315 0.06 1.42 8.60
CA CYS A 315 -0.74 1.07 9.77
C CYS A 315 -2.22 1.40 9.56
N ALA A 316 -2.57 2.46 8.86
CA ALA A 316 -3.95 2.78 8.52
C ALA A 316 -4.63 1.62 7.75
N VAL A 317 -3.90 0.98 6.81
CA VAL A 317 -4.41 -0.20 6.09
C VAL A 317 -4.43 -1.44 6.99
N LEU A 318 -3.35 -1.69 7.75
CA LEU A 318 -3.25 -2.88 8.62
C LEU A 318 -4.25 -2.88 9.78
N ASP A 319 -4.59 -1.70 10.30
CA ASP A 319 -5.50 -1.53 11.42
C ASP A 319 -6.97 -1.35 10.96
N GLU A 320 -7.24 -1.34 9.63
CA GLU A 320 -8.60 -1.30 9.10
C GLU A 320 -9.44 -2.46 9.64
N LYS A 321 -10.71 -2.19 9.94
CA LYS A 321 -11.60 -3.19 10.53
C LYS A 321 -11.87 -4.32 9.54
N GLU A 322 -11.57 -5.55 9.94
CA GLU A 322 -11.89 -6.75 9.18
C GLU A 322 -13.37 -7.14 9.32
N LEU A 323 -13.86 -7.92 8.38
CA LEU A 323 -15.14 -8.62 8.53
C LEU A 323 -14.96 -9.66 9.64
N ASP A 324 -15.79 -9.54 10.68
CA ASP A 324 -15.77 -10.50 11.80
C ASP A 324 -16.43 -11.80 11.35
N ARG A 325 -15.62 -12.82 11.10
CA ARG A 325 -16.05 -14.14 10.62
C ARG A 325 -15.36 -15.24 11.42
N PRO A 326 -16.09 -16.29 11.80
CA PRO A 326 -15.50 -17.45 12.46
C PRO A 326 -14.60 -18.22 11.47
N GLU A 327 -13.66 -18.98 12.01
CA GLU A 327 -12.83 -19.91 11.24
C GLU A 327 -13.46 -21.31 11.15
N THR A 328 -14.36 -21.64 12.08
CA THR A 328 -14.96 -22.97 12.19
C THR A 328 -16.09 -23.13 11.19
N PRO A 329 -16.03 -24.09 10.24
CA PRO A 329 -17.09 -24.36 9.30
C PRO A 329 -18.40 -24.74 9.98
N VAL A 330 -19.53 -24.34 9.38
CA VAL A 330 -20.88 -24.73 9.81
C VAL A 330 -21.53 -25.65 8.78
N SER A 331 -22.46 -26.51 9.22
CA SER A 331 -23.21 -27.36 8.28
C SER A 331 -24.26 -26.53 7.54
N ILE A 332 -24.18 -26.50 6.20
CA ILE A 332 -25.13 -25.85 5.29
C ILE A 332 -25.69 -26.96 4.39
N HIS A 333 -27.00 -27.17 4.43
CA HIS A 333 -27.67 -28.24 3.70
C HIS A 333 -28.65 -27.71 2.63
N SER A 334 -29.01 -26.42 2.72
CA SER A 334 -29.95 -25.78 1.80
C SER A 334 -29.42 -24.42 1.34
N SER A 335 -29.80 -24.02 0.14
CA SER A 335 -29.50 -22.69 -0.42
C SER A 335 -30.62 -21.66 -0.19
N ASN A 336 -31.49 -21.90 0.82
CA ASN A 336 -32.56 -20.98 1.21
C ASN A 336 -31.96 -19.73 1.87
N ILE A 337 -32.33 -18.54 1.38
CA ILE A 337 -31.82 -17.26 1.86
C ILE A 337 -32.97 -16.45 2.47
N VAL A 338 -32.76 -15.92 3.68
CA VAL A 338 -33.76 -15.09 4.37
C VAL A 338 -33.11 -13.79 4.86
N LEU A 339 -33.73 -12.67 4.50
CA LEU A 339 -33.39 -11.35 5.03
C LEU A 339 -34.45 -10.94 6.06
N GLU A 340 -34.04 -10.62 7.29
CA GLU A 340 -34.92 -10.23 8.38
C GLU A 340 -34.58 -8.82 8.85
N ASN A 341 -35.50 -7.86 8.65
CA ASN A 341 -35.40 -6.46 9.08
C ASN A 341 -34.08 -5.79 8.65
N VAL A 342 -33.58 -6.12 7.45
CA VAL A 342 -32.29 -5.67 6.96
C VAL A 342 -32.34 -4.19 6.61
N SER A 343 -31.44 -3.43 7.25
CA SER A 343 -31.17 -2.03 6.92
C SER A 343 -29.68 -1.86 6.65
N PHE A 344 -29.33 -0.99 5.70
CA PHE A 344 -27.94 -0.79 5.30
C PHE A 344 -27.68 0.64 4.81
N SER A 345 -26.48 1.14 5.13
CA SER A 345 -25.94 2.40 4.64
C SER A 345 -24.49 2.22 4.26
N TYR A 346 -24.06 2.74 3.10
CA TYR A 346 -22.63 2.86 2.77
C TYR A 346 -21.95 3.95 3.58
N GLU A 347 -22.67 5.03 3.85
CA GLU A 347 -22.26 6.16 4.71
C GLU A 347 -23.24 6.25 5.88
N SER A 348 -22.73 6.53 7.08
CA SER A 348 -23.51 6.49 8.32
C SER A 348 -24.76 7.38 8.32
N GLU A 349 -24.79 8.44 7.50
CA GLU A 349 -25.87 9.43 7.48
C GLU A 349 -26.93 9.22 6.36
N LYS A 350 -26.69 8.28 5.43
CA LYS A 350 -27.57 8.07 4.27
C LYS A 350 -28.07 6.62 4.18
N PRO A 351 -29.19 6.28 4.83
CA PRO A 351 -29.75 4.93 4.75
C PRO A 351 -30.19 4.60 3.33
N LEU A 352 -29.59 3.54 2.74
CA LEU A 352 -29.90 3.07 1.40
C LEU A 352 -30.98 1.99 1.42
N LEU A 353 -30.89 1.01 2.33
CA LEU A 353 -31.90 -0.03 2.53
C LEU A 353 -32.58 0.16 3.89
N LYS A 354 -33.92 -0.02 3.91
CA LYS A 354 -34.76 0.24 5.06
C LYS A 354 -35.70 -0.93 5.32
N ASN A 355 -35.39 -1.69 6.38
CA ASN A 355 -36.27 -2.76 6.88
C ASN A 355 -36.69 -3.77 5.80
N ILE A 356 -35.72 -4.29 5.03
CA ILE A 356 -35.94 -5.30 4.02
C ILE A 356 -36.23 -6.64 4.68
N ASN A 357 -37.38 -7.23 4.35
CA ASN A 357 -37.78 -8.58 4.72
C ASN A 357 -38.02 -9.35 3.42
N LEU A 358 -37.26 -10.43 3.19
CA LEU A 358 -37.34 -11.20 1.94
C LEU A 358 -36.95 -12.66 2.20
N SER A 359 -37.73 -13.57 1.64
CA SER A 359 -37.40 -15.01 1.59
C SER A 359 -37.18 -15.44 0.16
N ILE A 360 -36.03 -16.07 -0.10
CA ILE A 360 -35.63 -16.61 -1.39
C ILE A 360 -35.53 -18.13 -1.22
N PRO A 361 -36.50 -18.89 -1.77
CA PRO A 361 -36.51 -20.35 -1.65
C PRO A 361 -35.35 -21.01 -2.39
N GLU A 362 -34.93 -22.16 -1.91
CA GLU A 362 -33.97 -23.00 -2.61
C GLU A 362 -34.46 -23.38 -4.01
N ASN A 363 -33.54 -23.49 -4.98
CA ASN A 363 -33.81 -23.86 -6.37
C ASN A 363 -34.87 -22.97 -7.06
N SER A 364 -34.95 -21.70 -6.70
CA SER A 364 -35.85 -20.72 -7.32
C SER A 364 -35.09 -19.57 -7.97
N ILE A 365 -35.69 -18.94 -8.96
CA ILE A 365 -35.18 -17.73 -9.62
C ILE A 365 -35.90 -16.53 -9.03
N THR A 366 -35.15 -15.68 -8.32
CA THR A 366 -35.63 -14.39 -7.77
C THR A 366 -35.01 -13.24 -8.54
N ALA A 367 -35.84 -12.43 -9.19
CA ALA A 367 -35.42 -11.27 -9.96
C ALA A 367 -35.68 -9.97 -9.19
N PHE A 368 -34.67 -9.07 -9.15
CA PHE A 368 -34.77 -7.74 -8.57
C PHE A 368 -34.97 -6.70 -9.65
N VAL A 369 -36.01 -5.89 -9.55
CA VAL A 369 -36.36 -4.82 -10.49
C VAL A 369 -36.65 -3.52 -9.77
N GLY A 370 -36.55 -2.40 -10.48
CA GLY A 370 -36.83 -1.07 -9.93
C GLY A 370 -35.91 0.00 -10.52
N PRO A 371 -36.12 1.27 -10.19
CA PRO A 371 -35.29 2.38 -10.66
C PRO A 371 -33.80 2.22 -10.30
N SER A 372 -32.92 2.85 -11.10
CA SER A 372 -31.49 2.93 -10.76
C SER A 372 -31.29 3.59 -9.40
N GLY A 373 -30.37 3.09 -8.60
CA GLY A 373 -30.14 3.58 -7.23
C GLY A 373 -31.13 3.06 -6.18
N GLY A 374 -32.11 2.24 -6.54
CA GLY A 374 -33.12 1.71 -5.60
C GLY A 374 -32.59 0.70 -4.56
N GLY A 375 -31.33 0.22 -4.68
CA GLY A 375 -30.72 -0.71 -3.72
C GLY A 375 -30.63 -2.16 -4.18
N LYS A 376 -30.98 -2.49 -5.44
CA LYS A 376 -30.98 -3.86 -6.00
C LYS A 376 -29.62 -4.56 -5.85
N SER A 377 -28.55 -3.98 -6.42
CA SER A 377 -27.19 -4.54 -6.35
C SER A 377 -26.64 -4.55 -4.91
N THR A 378 -27.13 -3.68 -4.05
CA THR A 378 -26.75 -3.67 -2.64
C THR A 378 -27.28 -4.90 -1.91
N ILE A 379 -28.54 -5.31 -2.17
CA ILE A 379 -29.09 -6.53 -1.57
C ILE A 379 -28.28 -7.75 -1.97
N THR A 380 -27.95 -7.89 -3.25
CA THR A 380 -27.15 -9.05 -3.71
C THR A 380 -25.74 -9.05 -3.15
N LYS A 381 -25.11 -7.86 -3.00
CA LYS A 381 -23.79 -7.71 -2.38
C LYS A 381 -23.79 -8.01 -0.87
N LEU A 382 -24.89 -7.69 -0.16
CA LEU A 382 -25.08 -8.08 1.24
C LEU A 382 -25.24 -9.60 1.38
N ILE A 383 -26.00 -10.23 0.50
CA ILE A 383 -26.15 -11.69 0.46
C ILE A 383 -24.81 -12.37 0.16
N ALA A 384 -24.02 -11.79 -0.75
CA ALA A 384 -22.66 -12.25 -1.05
C ALA A 384 -21.65 -12.01 0.11
N GLY A 385 -22.04 -11.31 1.19
CA GLY A 385 -21.16 -11.04 2.33
C GLY A 385 -20.03 -10.03 2.04
N PHE A 386 -20.18 -9.23 0.98
CA PHE A 386 -19.19 -8.17 0.67
C PHE A 386 -19.26 -7.00 1.66
N TRP A 387 -20.40 -6.82 2.33
CA TRP A 387 -20.64 -5.93 3.45
C TRP A 387 -21.52 -6.61 4.49
N ASP A 388 -21.39 -6.17 5.73
CA ASP A 388 -22.31 -6.54 6.78
C ASP A 388 -23.48 -5.55 6.84
N VAL A 389 -24.65 -6.06 7.20
CA VAL A 389 -25.84 -5.24 7.40
C VAL A 389 -25.66 -4.29 8.59
N THR A 390 -26.21 -3.08 8.50
CA THR A 390 -26.20 -2.12 9.63
C THR A 390 -27.14 -2.59 10.73
N ASN A 391 -28.33 -3.08 10.37
CA ASN A 391 -29.30 -3.68 11.27
C ASN A 391 -29.97 -4.89 10.60
N GLY A 392 -30.49 -5.80 11.40
CA GLY A 392 -31.12 -7.02 10.91
C GLY A 392 -30.14 -8.15 10.65
N THR A 393 -30.57 -9.15 9.94
CA THR A 393 -29.78 -10.35 9.63
C THR A 393 -30.03 -10.85 8.20
N VAL A 394 -28.98 -11.34 7.55
CA VAL A 394 -29.05 -12.17 6.34
C VAL A 394 -28.71 -13.58 6.76
N LYS A 395 -29.58 -14.54 6.45
CA LYS A 395 -29.41 -15.94 6.82
C LYS A 395 -29.30 -16.82 5.57
N LEU A 396 -28.41 -17.81 5.61
CA LEU A 396 -28.29 -18.90 4.67
C LEU A 396 -28.55 -20.19 5.43
N ASP A 397 -29.52 -20.98 4.99
CA ASP A 397 -29.98 -22.19 5.69
C ASP A 397 -30.27 -21.95 7.19
N GLY A 398 -30.95 -20.83 7.50
CA GLY A 398 -31.28 -20.42 8.86
C GLY A 398 -30.10 -19.86 9.69
N THR A 399 -28.86 -19.97 9.20
CA THR A 399 -27.67 -19.46 9.88
C THR A 399 -27.33 -18.05 9.39
N ASP A 400 -27.12 -17.10 10.30
CA ASP A 400 -26.63 -15.76 9.98
C ASP A 400 -25.28 -15.85 9.24
N ILE A 401 -25.17 -15.22 8.06
CA ILE A 401 -23.96 -15.26 7.22
C ILE A 401 -22.72 -14.75 7.95
N ARG A 402 -22.88 -13.89 8.96
CA ARG A 402 -21.78 -13.41 9.82
C ARG A 402 -21.18 -14.52 10.68
N LYS A 403 -21.91 -15.63 10.87
CA LYS A 403 -21.46 -16.81 11.62
C LYS A 403 -20.93 -17.93 10.71
N ILE A 404 -20.83 -17.67 9.43
CA ILE A 404 -20.28 -18.59 8.42
C ILE A 404 -18.88 -18.08 8.05
N PRO A 405 -17.83 -18.93 8.03
CA PRO A 405 -16.53 -18.56 7.47
C PRO A 405 -16.67 -17.95 6.09
N LEU A 406 -15.93 -16.86 5.81
CA LEU A 406 -16.04 -16.16 4.53
C LEU A 406 -15.72 -17.08 3.34
N SER A 407 -14.70 -17.91 3.45
CA SER A 407 -14.34 -18.91 2.44
C SER A 407 -15.51 -19.86 2.15
N GLN A 408 -16.14 -20.42 3.19
CA GLN A 408 -17.28 -21.30 3.06
C GLN A 408 -18.50 -20.61 2.43
N LEU A 409 -18.77 -19.34 2.80
CA LEU A 409 -19.84 -18.55 2.18
C LEU A 409 -19.56 -18.34 0.68
N MET A 410 -18.30 -17.97 0.37
CA MET A 410 -17.87 -17.77 -1.02
C MET A 410 -17.95 -19.07 -1.84
N ASP A 411 -17.62 -20.23 -1.28
CA ASP A 411 -17.74 -21.52 -1.97
C ASP A 411 -19.19 -21.83 -2.39
N ASN A 412 -20.16 -21.33 -1.63
CA ASN A 412 -21.59 -21.53 -1.92
C ASN A 412 -22.17 -20.51 -2.92
N ILE A 413 -21.44 -19.47 -3.32
CA ILE A 413 -21.95 -18.38 -4.17
C ILE A 413 -21.08 -18.24 -5.42
N ALA A 414 -21.67 -18.30 -6.61
CA ALA A 414 -21.08 -17.85 -7.85
C ALA A 414 -21.61 -16.45 -8.18
N TYR A 415 -20.74 -15.43 -8.17
CA TYR A 415 -21.09 -14.04 -8.43
C TYR A 415 -20.60 -13.63 -9.82
N ILE A 416 -21.51 -13.27 -10.71
CA ILE A 416 -21.23 -12.73 -12.04
C ILE A 416 -21.54 -11.24 -12.01
N SER A 417 -20.50 -10.42 -11.96
CA SER A 417 -20.61 -8.96 -11.89
C SER A 417 -20.84 -8.34 -13.27
N GLN A 418 -21.30 -7.11 -13.28
CA GLN A 418 -21.41 -6.28 -14.48
C GLN A 418 -20.05 -6.07 -15.16
N ASP A 419 -19.00 -5.83 -14.36
CA ASP A 419 -17.61 -5.71 -14.83
C ASP A 419 -16.98 -7.10 -14.92
N ASN A 420 -16.98 -7.70 -16.11
CA ASN A 420 -16.40 -9.01 -16.37
C ASN A 420 -14.87 -8.95 -16.39
N TYR A 421 -14.25 -8.72 -15.21
CA TYR A 421 -12.81 -8.56 -15.08
C TYR A 421 -12.06 -9.86 -15.37
N LEU A 422 -11.06 -9.79 -16.25
CA LEU A 422 -10.10 -10.86 -16.51
C LEU A 422 -8.71 -10.45 -16.04
N PHE A 423 -8.01 -11.37 -15.41
CA PHE A 423 -6.62 -11.16 -15.01
C PHE A 423 -5.70 -11.29 -16.23
N ASP A 424 -4.54 -10.63 -16.17
CA ASP A 424 -3.49 -10.71 -17.19
C ASP A 424 -2.78 -12.07 -17.14
N GLU A 425 -3.57 -13.10 -17.43
CA GLU A 425 -3.23 -14.51 -17.42
C GLU A 425 -3.80 -15.17 -18.69
N THR A 426 -3.54 -16.45 -18.89
CA THR A 426 -4.13 -17.19 -20.01
C THR A 426 -5.65 -17.30 -19.86
N VAL A 427 -6.36 -17.51 -20.96
CA VAL A 427 -7.80 -17.80 -20.94
C VAL A 427 -8.08 -19.03 -20.07
N LEU A 428 -7.24 -20.06 -20.16
CA LEU A 428 -7.32 -21.29 -19.36
C LEU A 428 -7.34 -20.98 -17.86
N GLU A 429 -6.35 -20.21 -17.38
CA GLU A 429 -6.22 -19.86 -15.97
C GLU A 429 -7.35 -18.92 -15.51
N ASN A 430 -7.77 -18.01 -16.38
CA ASN A 430 -8.92 -17.16 -16.11
C ASN A 430 -10.21 -17.97 -15.87
N ILE A 431 -10.45 -19.04 -16.60
CA ILE A 431 -11.61 -19.92 -16.36
C ILE A 431 -11.36 -20.79 -15.10
N ARG A 432 -10.13 -21.34 -14.94
CA ARG A 432 -9.75 -22.19 -13.80
C ARG A 432 -9.90 -21.49 -12.45
N MET A 433 -9.91 -20.15 -12.39
CA MET A 433 -10.20 -19.42 -11.16
C MET A 433 -11.55 -19.81 -10.51
N GLY A 434 -12.51 -20.29 -11.28
CA GLY A 434 -13.76 -20.82 -10.74
C GLY A 434 -13.56 -22.04 -9.83
N LYS A 435 -12.57 -22.90 -10.14
CA LYS A 435 -12.19 -24.09 -9.37
C LYS A 435 -10.69 -24.33 -9.57
N PRO A 436 -9.81 -23.82 -8.68
CA PRO A 436 -8.35 -23.91 -8.85
C PRO A 436 -7.81 -25.34 -9.01
N SER A 437 -8.53 -26.34 -8.49
CA SER A 437 -8.17 -27.76 -8.60
C SER A 437 -8.67 -28.43 -9.89
N ALA A 438 -9.33 -27.69 -10.80
CA ALA A 438 -9.89 -28.24 -12.03
C ALA A 438 -8.79 -28.67 -13.00
N THR A 439 -9.02 -29.82 -13.66
CA THR A 439 -8.19 -30.28 -14.77
C THR A 439 -8.45 -29.43 -16.02
N ASP A 440 -7.52 -29.48 -16.99
CA ASP A 440 -7.70 -28.79 -18.27
C ASP A 440 -8.99 -29.24 -18.98
N GLU A 441 -9.31 -30.53 -18.90
CA GLU A 441 -10.54 -31.05 -19.53
C GLU A 441 -11.81 -30.53 -18.89
N GLU A 442 -11.83 -30.35 -17.55
CA GLU A 442 -12.97 -29.71 -16.87
C GLU A 442 -13.12 -28.25 -17.33
N VAL A 443 -12.02 -27.53 -17.54
CA VAL A 443 -12.02 -26.16 -18.08
C VAL A 443 -12.52 -26.13 -19.51
N TYR A 444 -12.05 -27.06 -20.37
CA TYR A 444 -12.54 -27.17 -21.76
C TYR A 444 -14.03 -27.49 -21.81
N GLN A 445 -14.51 -28.36 -20.91
CA GLN A 445 -15.92 -28.67 -20.83
C GLN A 445 -16.76 -27.47 -20.42
N ALA A 446 -16.33 -26.71 -19.40
CA ALA A 446 -17.00 -25.47 -19.00
C ALA A 446 -17.02 -24.44 -20.15
N ALA A 447 -15.95 -24.36 -20.93
CA ALA A 447 -15.88 -23.49 -22.11
C ALA A 447 -16.86 -23.93 -23.22
N ARG A 448 -17.03 -25.24 -23.46
CA ARG A 448 -18.04 -25.80 -24.40
C ARG A 448 -19.45 -25.47 -23.92
N ASP A 449 -19.72 -25.66 -22.63
CA ASP A 449 -21.03 -25.42 -22.04
C ASP A 449 -21.46 -23.95 -22.12
N CYS A 450 -20.50 -23.03 -22.18
CA CYS A 450 -20.72 -21.58 -22.29
C CYS A 450 -20.59 -21.03 -23.72
N GLY A 451 -20.43 -21.88 -24.72
CA GLY A 451 -20.27 -21.46 -26.12
C GLY A 451 -19.04 -20.59 -26.36
N CYS A 452 -18.00 -20.74 -25.50
CA CYS A 452 -16.76 -19.98 -25.67
C CYS A 452 -15.61 -20.83 -26.22
N TYR A 453 -15.75 -22.15 -26.34
CA TYR A 453 -14.71 -23.06 -26.78
C TYR A 453 -14.17 -22.71 -28.17
N ASP A 454 -15.07 -22.52 -29.15
CA ASP A 454 -14.68 -22.31 -30.54
C ASP A 454 -13.98 -20.97 -30.77
N PHE A 455 -14.47 -19.88 -30.17
CA PHE A 455 -13.76 -18.59 -30.30
C PHE A 455 -12.39 -18.63 -29.62
N ILE A 456 -12.27 -19.32 -28.48
CA ILE A 456 -10.99 -19.46 -27.78
C ILE A 456 -9.97 -20.20 -28.67
N LEU A 457 -10.39 -21.27 -29.35
CA LEU A 457 -9.51 -22.00 -30.28
C LEU A 457 -9.04 -21.13 -31.45
N ASN A 458 -9.82 -20.13 -31.85
CA ASN A 458 -9.46 -19.19 -32.92
C ASN A 458 -8.51 -18.06 -32.46
N LEU A 459 -8.21 -17.94 -31.15
CA LEU A 459 -7.19 -17.04 -30.65
C LEU A 459 -5.79 -17.54 -31.02
N GLU A 460 -4.81 -16.66 -31.08
CA GLU A 460 -3.45 -16.91 -31.54
C GLU A 460 -2.81 -18.17 -30.89
N ASN A 461 -3.00 -18.37 -29.58
CA ASN A 461 -2.49 -19.50 -28.82
C ASN A 461 -3.63 -20.33 -28.16
N GLY A 462 -4.86 -20.24 -28.67
CA GLY A 462 -5.99 -20.93 -28.11
C GLY A 462 -6.21 -20.61 -26.62
N PHE A 463 -6.41 -21.62 -25.78
CA PHE A 463 -6.58 -21.47 -24.33
C PHE A 463 -5.34 -20.88 -23.62
N HIS A 464 -4.16 -20.95 -24.22
CA HIS A 464 -2.93 -20.37 -23.67
C HIS A 464 -2.72 -18.92 -24.10
N THR A 465 -3.66 -18.29 -24.79
CA THR A 465 -3.60 -16.87 -25.11
C THR A 465 -3.73 -16.04 -23.84
N VAL A 466 -2.78 -15.12 -23.60
CA VAL A 466 -2.84 -14.15 -22.52
C VAL A 466 -3.78 -13.02 -22.93
N VAL A 467 -4.76 -12.74 -22.08
CA VAL A 467 -5.89 -11.85 -22.44
C VAL A 467 -5.56 -10.35 -22.33
N GLY A 468 -4.39 -10.01 -21.77
CA GLY A 468 -4.00 -8.63 -21.46
C GLY A 468 -4.72 -8.06 -20.23
N GLY A 469 -4.22 -6.93 -19.72
CA GLY A 469 -4.79 -6.31 -18.52
C GLY A 469 -6.29 -6.02 -18.69
N ALA A 470 -7.08 -6.48 -17.74
CA ALA A 470 -8.55 -6.43 -17.74
C ALA A 470 -9.22 -7.05 -19.01
N GLY A 471 -8.53 -7.95 -19.71
CA GLY A 471 -9.04 -8.58 -20.92
C GLY A 471 -9.08 -7.67 -22.15
N GLY A 472 -8.14 -6.74 -22.24
CA GLY A 472 -8.10 -5.70 -23.29
C GLY A 472 -8.05 -6.23 -24.73
N HIS A 473 -7.65 -7.47 -24.94
CA HIS A 473 -7.60 -8.13 -26.25
C HIS A 473 -8.90 -8.84 -26.65
N LEU A 474 -9.93 -8.85 -25.79
CA LEU A 474 -11.19 -9.52 -26.02
C LEU A 474 -12.36 -8.53 -26.12
N SER A 475 -13.37 -8.88 -26.90
CA SER A 475 -14.64 -8.13 -26.96
C SER A 475 -15.41 -8.25 -25.62
N GLY A 476 -16.38 -7.35 -25.38
CA GLY A 476 -17.22 -7.41 -24.18
C GLY A 476 -17.95 -8.73 -24.01
N GLY A 477 -18.51 -9.26 -25.09
CA GLY A 477 -19.23 -10.55 -25.07
C GLY A 477 -18.33 -11.76 -24.82
N GLU A 478 -17.08 -11.75 -25.34
CA GLU A 478 -16.10 -12.80 -25.08
C GLU A 478 -15.65 -12.80 -23.60
N ARG A 479 -15.36 -11.62 -23.02
CA ARG A 479 -15.06 -11.51 -21.58
C ARG A 479 -16.20 -12.04 -20.72
N GLN A 480 -17.43 -11.71 -21.09
CA GLN A 480 -18.61 -12.16 -20.35
C GLN A 480 -18.77 -13.68 -20.41
N ARG A 481 -18.63 -14.32 -21.58
CA ARG A 481 -18.68 -15.79 -21.70
C ARG A 481 -17.59 -16.48 -20.88
N ILE A 482 -16.40 -15.92 -20.79
CA ILE A 482 -15.33 -16.43 -19.92
C ILE A 482 -15.73 -16.28 -18.43
N ALA A 483 -16.34 -15.17 -18.04
CA ALA A 483 -16.83 -14.98 -16.67
C ALA A 483 -17.97 -15.96 -16.33
N ILE A 484 -18.85 -16.26 -17.28
CA ILE A 484 -19.90 -17.29 -17.14
C ILE A 484 -19.24 -18.67 -17.01
N ALA A 485 -18.21 -19.00 -17.82
CA ALA A 485 -17.50 -20.27 -17.74
C ALA A 485 -16.84 -20.47 -16.35
N ARG A 486 -16.33 -19.40 -15.72
CA ARG A 486 -15.88 -19.45 -14.31
C ARG A 486 -16.99 -19.91 -13.37
N ALA A 487 -18.20 -19.36 -13.53
CA ALA A 487 -19.33 -19.68 -12.68
C ALA A 487 -19.85 -21.11 -12.91
N VAL A 488 -19.86 -21.59 -14.18
CA VAL A 488 -20.17 -23.00 -14.52
C VAL A 488 -19.16 -23.92 -13.86
N LEU A 489 -17.87 -23.66 -14.01
CA LEU A 489 -16.80 -24.49 -13.45
C LEU A 489 -16.84 -24.53 -11.92
N LYS A 490 -17.19 -23.41 -11.28
CA LYS A 490 -17.36 -23.31 -9.83
C LYS A 490 -18.50 -24.16 -9.32
N ASN A 491 -19.58 -24.27 -10.08
CA ASN A 491 -20.76 -25.04 -9.79
C ASN A 491 -21.39 -24.83 -8.40
N ALA A 492 -21.39 -23.57 -7.92
CA ALA A 492 -21.97 -23.19 -6.62
C ALA A 492 -23.50 -23.33 -6.61
N PRO A 493 -24.15 -23.67 -5.46
CA PRO A 493 -25.59 -23.80 -5.34
C PRO A 493 -26.36 -22.48 -5.45
N ILE A 494 -25.73 -21.37 -5.19
CA ILE A 494 -26.31 -20.02 -5.31
C ILE A 494 -25.59 -19.28 -6.43
N VAL A 495 -26.36 -18.67 -7.33
CA VAL A 495 -25.85 -17.86 -8.45
C VAL A 495 -26.39 -16.44 -8.35
N ILE A 496 -25.52 -15.46 -8.34
CA ILE A 496 -25.87 -14.03 -8.35
C ILE A 496 -25.46 -13.44 -9.69
N LEU A 497 -26.41 -12.84 -10.39
CA LEU A 497 -26.26 -12.24 -11.71
C LEU A 497 -26.53 -10.74 -11.62
N ASP A 498 -25.48 -9.91 -11.71
CA ASP A 498 -25.60 -8.45 -11.67
C ASP A 498 -25.46 -7.92 -13.11
N GLU A 499 -26.58 -7.56 -13.75
CA GLU A 499 -26.65 -7.00 -15.12
C GLU A 499 -25.94 -7.82 -16.21
N ALA A 500 -26.08 -9.13 -16.19
CA ALA A 500 -25.34 -10.04 -17.07
C ALA A 500 -25.60 -9.88 -18.58
N THR A 501 -26.47 -8.96 -19.05
CA THR A 501 -26.86 -8.84 -20.46
C THR A 501 -26.85 -7.41 -21.03
N ALA A 502 -26.21 -6.45 -20.36
CA ALA A 502 -26.10 -5.09 -20.86
C ALA A 502 -24.99 -4.97 -21.94
N TYR A 503 -25.29 -4.33 -23.08
CA TYR A 503 -24.34 -4.00 -24.15
C TYR A 503 -23.82 -5.14 -25.04
N ILE A 504 -24.68 -6.11 -25.41
CA ILE A 504 -24.29 -7.25 -26.24
C ILE A 504 -24.96 -7.18 -27.60
N ASP A 505 -24.22 -7.52 -28.66
CA ASP A 505 -24.74 -7.67 -30.01
C ASP A 505 -25.77 -8.84 -30.05
N ALA A 506 -26.79 -8.72 -30.88
CA ALA A 506 -27.91 -9.69 -30.95
C ALA A 506 -27.44 -11.14 -31.20
N GLU A 507 -26.35 -11.35 -31.92
CA GLU A 507 -25.76 -12.66 -32.22
C GLU A 507 -25.12 -13.30 -30.96
N ASN A 508 -24.48 -12.51 -30.14
CA ASN A 508 -23.88 -12.95 -28.86
C ASN A 508 -24.92 -13.12 -27.75
N GLU A 509 -26.07 -12.42 -27.82
CA GLU A 509 -27.11 -12.47 -26.81
C GLU A 509 -27.70 -13.89 -26.70
N ALA A 510 -27.99 -14.57 -27.84
CA ALA A 510 -28.51 -15.94 -27.83
C ALA A 510 -27.55 -16.95 -27.20
N LEU A 511 -26.26 -16.87 -27.52
CA LEU A 511 -25.21 -17.73 -26.94
C LEU A 511 -25.05 -17.52 -25.45
N ILE A 512 -25.12 -16.27 -24.99
CA ILE A 512 -25.02 -15.94 -23.56
C ILE A 512 -26.26 -16.41 -22.81
N GLN A 513 -27.47 -16.30 -23.39
CA GLN A 513 -28.68 -16.82 -22.78
C GLN A 513 -28.65 -18.35 -22.64
N GLU A 514 -28.15 -19.08 -23.66
CA GLU A 514 -27.94 -20.52 -23.56
C GLU A 514 -26.94 -20.90 -22.46
N ALA A 515 -25.79 -20.19 -22.39
CA ALA A 515 -24.80 -20.40 -21.35
C ALA A 515 -25.37 -20.11 -19.95
N MET A 516 -26.15 -19.03 -19.82
CA MET A 516 -26.83 -18.69 -18.58
C MET A 516 -27.84 -19.73 -18.14
N ALA A 517 -28.64 -20.28 -19.05
CA ALA A 517 -29.59 -21.36 -18.75
C ALA A 517 -28.90 -22.58 -18.11
N LYS A 518 -27.66 -22.90 -18.53
CA LYS A 518 -26.86 -23.99 -17.93
C LYS A 518 -26.36 -23.64 -16.53
N VAL A 519 -25.97 -22.36 -16.31
CA VAL A 519 -25.52 -21.90 -14.99
C VAL A 519 -26.62 -21.94 -13.94
N ILE A 520 -27.84 -21.58 -14.32
CA ILE A 520 -29.00 -21.43 -13.41
C ILE A 520 -29.75 -22.73 -13.14
N ALA A 521 -29.59 -23.75 -13.99
CA ALA A 521 -30.36 -25.00 -13.89
C ALA A 521 -30.21 -25.68 -12.52
N GLY A 522 -31.34 -25.84 -11.78
CA GLY A 522 -31.39 -26.50 -10.48
C GLY A 522 -30.65 -25.75 -9.36
N LYS A 523 -30.52 -24.44 -9.46
CA LYS A 523 -29.83 -23.61 -8.48
C LYS A 523 -30.72 -22.47 -7.93
N THR A 524 -30.33 -21.91 -6.79
CA THR A 524 -30.96 -20.70 -6.28
C THR A 524 -30.34 -19.51 -6.98
N VAL A 525 -31.13 -18.76 -7.73
CA VAL A 525 -30.67 -17.68 -8.60
C VAL A 525 -31.20 -16.33 -8.13
N LEU A 526 -30.29 -15.36 -7.97
CA LEU A 526 -30.61 -13.97 -7.76
C LEU A 526 -30.20 -13.17 -9.00
N MET A 527 -31.15 -12.53 -9.64
CA MET A 527 -30.90 -11.81 -10.89
C MET A 527 -31.29 -10.34 -10.75
N ILE A 528 -30.37 -9.42 -11.06
CA ILE A 528 -30.70 -8.01 -11.22
C ILE A 528 -30.97 -7.76 -12.69
N ALA A 529 -32.21 -7.39 -13.02
CA ALA A 529 -32.62 -7.22 -14.39
C ALA A 529 -32.80 -5.75 -14.77
N HIS A 530 -32.18 -5.36 -15.88
CA HIS A 530 -32.44 -4.11 -16.59
C HIS A 530 -33.42 -4.30 -17.77
N ARG A 531 -33.52 -5.52 -18.30
CA ARG A 531 -34.50 -5.89 -19.33
C ARG A 531 -35.59 -6.75 -18.71
N LEU A 532 -36.80 -6.23 -18.59
CA LEU A 532 -37.91 -6.93 -17.97
C LEU A 532 -38.33 -8.19 -18.75
N SER A 533 -38.04 -8.25 -20.05
CA SER A 533 -38.33 -9.44 -20.88
C SER A 533 -37.54 -10.70 -20.52
N THR A 534 -36.44 -10.57 -19.78
CA THR A 534 -35.59 -11.71 -19.39
C THR A 534 -36.02 -12.35 -18.07
N ILE A 535 -37.00 -11.79 -17.37
CA ILE A 535 -37.42 -12.23 -16.05
C ILE A 535 -38.90 -12.62 -15.97
N THR A 536 -39.60 -12.71 -17.12
CA THR A 536 -41.00 -13.10 -17.16
C THR A 536 -41.27 -14.49 -16.56
N ASP A 537 -40.29 -15.39 -16.68
CA ASP A 537 -40.36 -16.76 -16.18
C ASP A 537 -39.72 -16.93 -14.79
N ALA A 538 -39.37 -15.82 -14.09
CA ALA A 538 -38.87 -15.90 -12.74
C ALA A 538 -39.95 -16.34 -11.75
N ASP A 539 -39.58 -17.23 -10.81
CA ASP A 539 -40.49 -17.72 -9.77
C ASP A 539 -40.96 -16.59 -8.85
N LYS A 540 -40.09 -15.61 -8.64
CA LYS A 540 -40.38 -14.41 -7.84
C LYS A 540 -39.70 -13.18 -8.44
N ILE A 541 -40.46 -12.10 -8.58
CA ILE A 541 -39.94 -10.76 -8.92
C ILE A 541 -40.16 -9.86 -7.72
N VAL A 542 -39.09 -9.18 -7.29
CA VAL A 542 -39.07 -8.23 -6.17
C VAL A 542 -38.90 -6.83 -6.71
N VAL A 543 -39.93 -5.99 -6.51
CA VAL A 543 -39.94 -4.58 -6.96
C VAL A 543 -39.37 -3.69 -5.86
N ILE A 544 -38.23 -3.03 -6.12
CA ILE A 544 -37.52 -2.21 -5.14
C ILE A 544 -37.52 -0.74 -5.57
N LYS A 545 -37.88 0.15 -4.65
CA LYS A 545 -37.81 1.59 -4.83
C LYS A 545 -37.41 2.27 -3.52
N ASP A 546 -36.52 3.24 -3.59
CA ASP A 546 -36.05 4.05 -2.44
C ASP A 546 -35.62 3.22 -1.22
N GLY A 547 -34.99 2.07 -1.49
CA GLY A 547 -34.46 1.17 -0.47
C GLY A 547 -35.51 0.31 0.26
N GLN A 548 -36.71 0.16 -0.30
CA GLN A 548 -37.79 -0.66 0.25
C GLN A 548 -38.36 -1.61 -0.81
N ILE A 549 -38.85 -2.76 -0.38
CA ILE A 549 -39.65 -3.64 -1.22
C ILE A 549 -41.05 -3.03 -1.33
N ILE A 550 -41.46 -2.72 -2.54
CA ILE A 550 -42.78 -2.16 -2.84
C ILE A 550 -43.82 -3.27 -3.00
N ASP A 551 -43.44 -4.32 -3.73
CA ASP A 551 -44.30 -5.50 -4.00
C ASP A 551 -43.43 -6.69 -4.40
N GLU A 552 -43.94 -7.91 -4.25
CA GLU A 552 -43.29 -9.14 -4.71
C GLU A 552 -44.31 -10.15 -5.25
N GLY A 553 -43.95 -10.83 -6.32
CA GLY A 553 -44.84 -11.84 -6.94
C GLY A 553 -44.31 -12.35 -8.26
N THR A 554 -45.15 -13.08 -9.00
CA THR A 554 -44.88 -13.47 -10.38
C THR A 554 -45.14 -12.32 -11.34
N HIS A 555 -44.65 -12.43 -12.57
CA HIS A 555 -44.89 -11.45 -13.63
C HIS A 555 -46.39 -11.08 -13.78
N GLU A 556 -47.26 -12.10 -13.86
CA GLU A 556 -48.70 -11.93 -14.05
C GLU A 556 -49.35 -11.22 -12.84
N ASN A 557 -48.93 -11.57 -11.61
CA ASN A 557 -49.45 -10.95 -10.40
C ASN A 557 -49.06 -9.47 -10.34
N LEU A 558 -47.81 -9.13 -10.59
CA LEU A 558 -47.32 -7.77 -10.52
C LEU A 558 -47.88 -6.86 -11.61
N LEU A 559 -48.21 -7.41 -12.78
CA LEU A 559 -48.94 -6.67 -13.81
C LEU A 559 -50.34 -6.23 -13.37
N THR A 560 -50.91 -6.85 -12.35
CA THR A 560 -52.23 -6.48 -11.80
C THR A 560 -52.14 -5.71 -10.50
N SER A 561 -51.16 -6.02 -9.63
CA SER A 561 -51.05 -5.45 -8.25
C SER A 561 -50.14 -4.22 -8.15
N CYS A 562 -49.06 -4.16 -8.96
CA CYS A 562 -48.01 -3.15 -8.77
C CYS A 562 -47.98 -2.08 -9.88
N THR A 563 -48.43 -0.88 -9.59
CA THR A 563 -48.44 0.24 -10.55
C THR A 563 -47.04 0.55 -11.08
N LEU A 564 -46.00 0.54 -10.21
CA LEU A 564 -44.63 0.79 -10.61
C LEU A 564 -44.13 -0.26 -11.61
N TYR A 565 -44.42 -1.53 -11.38
CA TYR A 565 -44.04 -2.60 -12.31
C TYR A 565 -44.77 -2.47 -13.67
N GLN A 566 -46.04 -2.11 -13.67
CA GLN A 566 -46.82 -1.84 -14.90
C GLN A 566 -46.21 -0.71 -15.71
N GLU A 567 -45.84 0.41 -15.04
CA GLU A 567 -45.20 1.56 -15.70
C GLU A 567 -43.84 1.17 -16.31
N MET A 568 -43.03 0.42 -15.58
CA MET A 568 -41.73 -0.07 -16.06
C MET A 568 -41.92 -1.05 -17.24
N TRP A 569 -42.88 -1.95 -17.17
CA TRP A 569 -43.17 -2.88 -18.24
C TRP A 569 -43.65 -2.17 -19.52
N LYS A 570 -44.57 -1.21 -19.37
CA LYS A 570 -45.04 -0.39 -20.49
C LYS A 570 -43.89 0.38 -21.14
N ALA A 571 -43.06 1.05 -20.37
CA ALA A 571 -41.90 1.77 -20.89
C ALA A 571 -40.90 0.84 -21.60
N HIS A 572 -40.77 -0.42 -21.17
CA HIS A 572 -39.94 -1.40 -21.83
C HIS A 572 -40.51 -1.88 -23.17
N MET A 573 -41.83 -2.04 -23.23
CA MET A 573 -42.51 -2.45 -24.48
C MET A 573 -42.54 -1.32 -25.52
N ASP A 574 -42.80 -0.06 -25.07
CA ASP A 574 -42.80 1.10 -25.97
C ASP A 574 -41.40 1.33 -26.61
N THR A 575 -40.30 0.96 -25.94
CA THR A 575 -38.96 1.01 -26.53
C THR A 575 -38.65 -0.11 -27.50
N LYS A 576 -39.32 -1.28 -27.40
CA LYS A 576 -39.18 -2.39 -28.37
C LYS A 576 -39.92 -2.14 -29.68
N ASP A 577 -41.03 -1.41 -29.63
CA ASP A 577 -41.83 -1.09 -30.83
C ASP A 577 -41.22 0.02 -31.69
N VAL A 578 -40.18 0.72 -31.18
CA VAL A 578 -39.47 1.83 -31.87
C VAL A 578 -38.10 1.40 -32.42
N ALA A 579 -37.61 0.22 -32.06
CA ALA A 579 -36.33 -0.32 -32.52
C ALA A 579 -36.54 -1.42 -33.57
#